data_b7ece32d744dcb550566f812d429d1ee
#
_entry.id   b7ece32d744dcb550566f812d429d1ee
#
_cell.length_a   1.000
_cell.length_b   1.000
_cell.length_c   1.000
_cell.angle_alpha   90.00
_cell.angle_beta   90.00
_cell.angle_gamma   90.00
#
_symmetry.space_group_name_H-M   'P 1'
#
loop_
_entity.id
_entity.type
_entity.pdbx_description
1 polymer ?
#
loop_
_entity_poly.entity_id
_entity_poly.type
_entity_poly.pdbx_seq_one_letter_code
_entity_poly.pdbx_strand_id
1 'polypeptide(L)'
;MAITLIAGLTAVGGAMATAGVFAIGWTAAFTAFAIGAGLSLVSRALMPIPDIGTQMGGQSVTTREAAHSRKIVYGRARIGGNIVYLESTGTDNKYLWLVIAVAGHEIDAYESVWFNDEKIYNGTNYLNNWGNVVNISFYKGDQTTADSALVSASNSKWTANHKLLDTAYMVVKLTHDPEKFSSGLPNISTIIRGKKVLDPSNNSTAWSQNPALCIYDYLRDTKYGLSETAVNILTSSVTTAKGVCDEAITLSAGGTQPRYTIDGVVDTANSIKANIETMIGSMAGRLVYSGGKFEIHAGKYIAPSITVDESQIIGEITVQTKQSRRNAFNGVKGVFLSEEDNYILADYPAQISSAYAVQDGDPIYLDMALPYTSNNVRAQRLAKLALFRSRQQEAITIPCNLSALRFKIGDNISVTNTRLGYNQKVFEVVGYAMDFSSGGQIVVNVDAIETAASIWDWQASDEEVFLGAGEVELYDGSVAIAPTNISVTSDSFLSDDGTFNSQFNVTWTDADDAFTDHYVVEWKLSSASDYYSQQTKNSPFIVVN
;
A
#
# COMPACT_ATOMS: atom_id res chain seq x y z
N MET A 1 -19.28 21.53 -15.62
CA MET A 1 -18.15 21.15 -14.75
C MET A 1 -17.28 20.05 -15.36
N ALA A 2 -17.86 18.96 -15.88
CA ALA A 2 -17.11 17.87 -16.56
C ALA A 2 -16.21 18.36 -17.71
N ILE A 3 -16.68 19.28 -18.54
CA ILE A 3 -15.90 19.82 -19.70
C ILE A 3 -14.65 20.58 -19.24
N THR A 4 -14.73 21.31 -18.13
CA THR A 4 -13.59 22.07 -17.59
C THR A 4 -12.55 21.15 -16.93
N LEU A 5 -13.00 20.04 -16.36
CA LEU A 5 -12.12 19.03 -15.74
C LEU A 5 -11.38 18.21 -16.82
N ILE A 6 -12.08 17.90 -17.94
CA ILE A 6 -11.48 17.24 -19.10
C ILE A 6 -10.39 18.13 -19.71
N ALA A 7 -10.63 19.45 -19.82
CA ALA A 7 -9.61 20.40 -20.30
C ALA A 7 -8.40 20.47 -19.35
N GLY A 8 -8.61 20.37 -18.03
CA GLY A 8 -7.52 20.28 -17.04
C GLY A 8 -6.73 18.97 -17.10
N LEU A 9 -7.40 17.87 -17.41
CA LEU A 9 -6.77 16.56 -17.59
C LEU A 9 -6.01 16.44 -18.93
N THR A 10 -6.49 17.10 -20.00
CA THR A 10 -5.81 17.14 -21.31
C THR A 10 -4.56 18.00 -21.31
N ALA A 11 -4.48 19.04 -20.46
CA ALA A 11 -3.27 19.86 -20.32
C ALA A 11 -2.07 19.11 -19.72
N VAL A 12 -2.30 17.91 -19.19
CA VAL A 12 -1.28 17.05 -18.58
C VAL A 12 -0.63 16.08 -19.57
N GLY A 13 -1.32 15.77 -20.68
CA GLY A 13 -0.79 14.96 -21.78
C GLY A 13 -0.64 15.79 -23.03
N GLY A 14 0.36 16.67 -23.07
CA GLY A 14 0.51 17.75 -24.04
C GLY A 14 0.55 17.42 -25.54
N ALA A 15 0.28 16.19 -25.95
CA ALA A 15 0.18 15.78 -27.34
C ALA A 15 -1.11 15.01 -27.69
N MET A 16 -1.95 14.70 -26.71
CA MET A 16 -3.14 13.84 -26.92
C MET A 16 -4.46 14.60 -27.06
N ALA A 17 -4.44 15.93 -27.01
CA ALA A 17 -5.65 16.76 -27.00
C ALA A 17 -6.47 16.72 -28.31
N THR A 18 -5.88 16.25 -29.41
CA THR A 18 -6.53 16.26 -30.73
C THR A 18 -7.45 15.07 -31.00
N ALA A 19 -7.33 13.98 -30.24
CA ALA A 19 -8.13 12.78 -30.48
C ALA A 19 -9.21 12.50 -29.43
N GLY A 20 -9.33 13.31 -28.36
CA GLY A 20 -10.30 13.11 -27.28
C GLY A 20 -10.09 11.81 -26.49
N VAL A 21 -8.89 11.23 -26.56
CA VAL A 21 -8.50 10.01 -25.87
C VAL A 21 -7.41 10.31 -24.87
N PHE A 22 -7.59 9.94 -23.62
CA PHE A 22 -6.55 10.01 -22.60
C PHE A 22 -6.56 8.78 -21.69
N ALA A 23 -5.42 8.49 -21.10
CA ALA A 23 -5.28 7.44 -20.10
C ALA A 23 -4.64 8.00 -18.83
N ILE A 24 -5.18 7.61 -17.70
CA ILE A 24 -4.61 7.82 -16.37
C ILE A 24 -4.29 6.44 -15.82
N GLY A 25 -3.07 6.21 -15.42
CA GLY A 25 -2.72 4.92 -14.87
C GLY A 25 -1.36 4.93 -14.23
N TRP A 26 -1.10 3.86 -13.52
CA TRP A 26 0.17 3.58 -12.87
C TRP A 26 1.35 3.66 -13.84
N THR A 27 1.10 3.37 -15.12
CA THR A 27 2.07 3.48 -16.20
C THR A 27 2.25 4.89 -16.74
N ALA A 28 1.33 5.82 -16.48
CA ALA A 28 1.48 7.19 -16.96
C ALA A 28 2.71 7.88 -16.35
N ALA A 29 3.09 7.54 -15.13
CA ALA A 29 4.34 7.99 -14.53
C ALA A 29 5.58 7.42 -15.25
N PHE A 30 5.50 6.19 -15.79
CA PHE A 30 6.59 5.54 -16.53
C PHE A 30 6.52 5.78 -18.04
N THR A 31 5.34 5.95 -18.63
CA THR A 31 5.14 6.11 -20.07
C THR A 31 5.33 7.55 -20.56
N ALA A 32 5.09 8.56 -19.72
CA ALA A 32 5.40 9.96 -20.05
C ALA A 32 6.89 10.17 -20.36
N PHE A 33 7.72 9.20 -20.03
CA PHE A 33 9.16 9.19 -20.25
C PHE A 33 9.57 8.66 -21.64
N ALA A 34 8.76 7.85 -22.29
CA ALA A 34 9.19 7.05 -23.42
C ALA A 34 8.92 7.68 -24.78
N ILE A 35 7.99 8.64 -24.90
CA ILE A 35 7.58 9.12 -26.20
C ILE A 35 7.93 10.60 -26.32
N GLY A 36 8.96 10.85 -27.10
CA GLY A 36 9.58 12.13 -27.35
C GLY A 36 8.67 13.19 -27.96
N ALA A 37 7.82 13.78 -27.12
CA ALA A 37 7.42 15.15 -27.33
C ALA A 37 8.49 16.02 -26.67
N GLY A 38 9.28 16.71 -27.49
CA GLY A 38 10.43 17.44 -27.05
C GLY A 38 10.19 18.36 -25.87
N LEU A 39 11.14 18.37 -24.94
CA LEU A 39 11.47 19.40 -23.96
C LEU A 39 10.48 19.76 -22.83
N SER A 40 9.18 19.47 -22.91
CA SER A 40 8.24 19.86 -21.85
C SER A 40 8.02 18.82 -20.74
N LEU A 41 8.50 17.57 -20.91
CA LEU A 41 8.31 16.48 -19.96
C LEU A 41 9.47 16.33 -18.96
N VAL A 42 10.63 16.89 -19.25
CA VAL A 42 11.79 16.88 -18.34
C VAL A 42 11.53 17.67 -17.05
N SER A 43 10.71 18.73 -17.14
CA SER A 43 10.34 19.52 -15.96
C SER A 43 9.38 18.82 -15.01
N ARG A 44 8.73 17.72 -15.43
CA ARG A 44 7.81 16.96 -14.60
C ARG A 44 8.47 15.84 -13.79
N ALA A 45 9.58 15.31 -14.30
CA ALA A 45 10.42 14.37 -13.55
C ALA A 45 11.13 15.02 -12.35
N LEU A 46 11.14 16.36 -12.30
CA LEU A 46 11.71 17.16 -11.21
C LEU A 46 10.66 17.68 -10.22
N MET A 47 9.36 17.38 -10.42
CA MET A 47 8.39 17.65 -9.37
C MET A 47 8.66 16.69 -8.21
N PRO A 48 8.82 17.22 -6.98
CA PRO A 48 8.96 16.37 -5.82
C PRO A 48 7.75 15.45 -5.76
N ILE A 49 8.00 14.14 -5.68
CA ILE A 49 6.96 13.16 -5.33
C ILE A 49 6.39 13.67 -4.01
N PRO A 50 5.07 13.94 -3.91
CA PRO A 50 4.50 14.34 -2.63
C PRO A 50 4.95 13.33 -1.58
N ASP A 51 5.34 13.80 -0.40
CA ASP A 51 5.69 12.92 0.70
C ASP A 51 4.42 12.20 1.19
N ILE A 52 4.04 11.16 0.44
CA ILE A 52 2.85 10.35 0.68
C ILE A 52 3.04 9.56 1.98
N GLY A 53 4.28 9.22 2.34
CA GLY A 53 4.58 8.50 3.58
C GLY A 53 4.13 9.27 4.83
N THR A 54 4.40 10.57 4.90
CA THR A 54 3.96 11.42 6.03
C THR A 54 2.43 11.54 6.07
N GLN A 55 1.76 11.62 4.92
CA GLN A 55 0.29 11.65 4.86
C GLN A 55 -0.32 10.31 5.28
N MET A 56 0.30 9.19 4.96
CA MET A 56 -0.15 7.85 5.35
C MET A 56 -0.14 7.65 6.87
N GLY A 57 0.97 7.98 7.53
CA GLY A 57 1.10 7.86 8.99
C GLY A 57 0.14 8.78 9.77
N GLY A 58 -0.21 9.94 9.21
CA GLY A 58 -1.11 10.91 9.83
C GLY A 58 -2.60 10.51 9.85
N GLN A 59 -3.01 9.49 9.11
CA GLN A 59 -4.43 9.08 9.03
C GLN A 59 -4.98 8.56 10.36
N SER A 60 -4.17 7.93 11.18
CA SER A 60 -4.55 7.38 12.49
C SER A 60 -4.54 8.40 13.63
N VAL A 61 -4.14 9.65 13.37
CA VAL A 61 -4.09 10.70 14.39
C VAL A 61 -5.44 11.42 14.49
N THR A 62 -5.93 11.56 15.74
CA THR A 62 -7.13 12.36 16.02
C THR A 62 -6.79 13.84 15.96
N THR A 63 -7.49 14.59 15.13
CA THR A 63 -7.29 16.03 14.97
C THR A 63 -8.42 16.83 15.62
N ARG A 64 -8.20 18.13 15.83
CA ARG A 64 -9.22 19.08 16.21
C ARG A 64 -9.08 20.35 15.39
N GLU A 65 -9.69 20.35 14.23
CA GLU A 65 -9.61 21.44 13.27
C GLU A 65 -11.00 21.91 12.89
N ALA A 66 -11.19 23.23 12.81
CA ALA A 66 -12.47 23.82 12.43
C ALA A 66 -12.82 23.60 10.95
N ALA A 67 -11.81 23.48 10.09
CA ALA A 67 -11.94 23.30 8.65
C ALA A 67 -11.14 22.07 8.18
N HIS A 68 -11.47 20.90 8.73
CA HIS A 68 -10.85 19.64 8.34
C HIS A 68 -11.44 19.10 7.04
N SER A 69 -10.59 18.57 6.14
CA SER A 69 -11.02 17.90 4.90
C SER A 69 -11.83 16.65 5.23
N ARG A 70 -12.84 16.36 4.40
CA ARG A 70 -13.61 15.13 4.59
C ARG A 70 -12.84 13.93 4.09
N LYS A 71 -12.96 12.83 4.80
CA LYS A 71 -12.33 11.56 4.45
C LYS A 71 -13.37 10.61 3.88
N ILE A 72 -12.99 9.91 2.80
CA ILE A 72 -13.78 8.83 2.21
C ILE A 72 -12.94 7.56 2.35
N VAL A 73 -13.49 6.53 2.98
CA VAL A 73 -12.77 5.29 3.24
C VAL A 73 -13.27 4.21 2.30
N TYR A 74 -12.37 3.63 1.54
CA TYR A 74 -12.61 2.44 0.73
C TYR A 74 -11.86 1.25 1.32
N GLY A 75 -12.49 0.07 1.25
CA GLY A 75 -11.95 -1.11 1.89
C GLY A 75 -11.90 -0.97 3.41
N ARG A 76 -10.76 -1.23 4.02
CA ARG A 76 -10.54 -1.20 5.46
C ARG A 76 -9.43 -0.21 5.79
N ALA A 77 -9.59 0.60 6.82
CA ALA A 77 -8.55 1.54 7.23
C ALA A 77 -8.63 1.86 8.73
N ARG A 78 -7.48 2.18 9.33
CA ARG A 78 -7.40 2.79 10.67
C ARG A 78 -7.38 4.31 10.53
N ILE A 79 -8.32 4.97 11.21
CA ILE A 79 -8.50 6.42 11.10
C ILE A 79 -8.74 7.05 12.48
N GLY A 80 -8.14 8.21 12.73
CA GLY A 80 -8.29 8.95 13.97
C GLY A 80 -9.52 9.86 14.01
N GLY A 81 -9.91 10.42 12.87
CA GLY A 81 -11.04 11.35 12.75
C GLY A 81 -10.77 12.76 13.28
N ASN A 82 -11.79 13.60 13.23
CA ASN A 82 -11.73 14.98 13.70
C ASN A 82 -12.70 15.21 14.86
N ILE A 83 -12.22 15.78 15.97
CA ILE A 83 -13.04 16.14 17.14
C ILE A 83 -13.85 17.37 16.78
N VAL A 84 -15.16 17.19 16.57
CA VAL A 84 -16.10 18.28 16.24
C VAL A 84 -16.80 18.86 17.46
N TYR A 85 -16.78 18.14 18.58
CA TYR A 85 -17.33 18.60 19.86
C TYR A 85 -16.55 18.01 21.02
N LEU A 86 -16.32 18.82 22.05
CA LEU A 86 -15.66 18.43 23.28
C LEU A 86 -16.26 19.22 24.44
N GLU A 87 -16.73 18.53 25.49
CA GLU A 87 -17.35 19.11 26.67
C GLU A 87 -17.10 18.25 27.90
N SER A 88 -16.80 18.90 29.02
CA SER A 88 -16.79 18.25 30.35
C SER A 88 -18.12 18.43 31.07
N THR A 89 -18.58 17.38 31.75
CA THR A 89 -19.88 17.37 32.46
C THR A 89 -19.77 16.58 33.77
N GLY A 90 -20.85 16.68 34.58
CA GLY A 90 -20.94 16.02 35.88
C GLY A 90 -20.28 16.84 37.01
N THR A 91 -20.48 16.39 38.25
CA THR A 91 -19.84 17.01 39.42
C THR A 91 -18.32 16.89 39.28
N ASP A 92 -17.60 17.99 39.51
CA ASP A 92 -16.15 18.09 39.41
C ASP A 92 -15.57 17.68 38.03
N ASN A 93 -16.36 17.93 36.96
CA ASN A 93 -15.99 17.57 35.59
C ASN A 93 -15.64 16.08 35.40
N LYS A 94 -16.35 15.20 36.09
CA LYS A 94 -16.11 13.76 36.11
C LYS A 94 -16.13 13.11 34.72
N TYR A 95 -16.91 13.64 33.78
CA TYR A 95 -17.07 13.06 32.45
C TYR A 95 -16.59 14.01 31.37
N LEU A 96 -15.82 13.47 30.41
CA LEU A 96 -15.42 14.16 29.18
C LEU A 96 -16.13 13.51 28.00
N TRP A 97 -16.84 14.32 27.24
CA TRP A 97 -17.54 13.91 26.03
C TRP A 97 -16.83 14.42 24.80
N LEU A 98 -16.60 13.54 23.85
CA LEU A 98 -16.03 13.85 22.54
C LEU A 98 -16.94 13.34 21.45
N VAL A 99 -17.15 14.13 20.41
CA VAL A 99 -17.74 13.68 19.14
C VAL A 99 -16.64 13.69 18.10
N ILE A 100 -16.33 12.54 17.55
CA ILE A 100 -15.25 12.34 16.59
C ILE A 100 -15.86 11.95 15.26
N ALA A 101 -15.79 12.85 14.27
CA ALA A 101 -16.21 12.58 12.90
C ALA A 101 -15.12 11.74 12.20
N VAL A 102 -15.49 10.55 11.72
CA VAL A 102 -14.56 9.54 11.18
C VAL A 102 -14.55 9.57 9.65
N ALA A 103 -15.73 9.52 9.01
CA ALA A 103 -15.85 9.53 7.55
C ALA A 103 -17.02 10.41 7.08
N GLY A 104 -16.87 11.06 5.91
CA GLY A 104 -17.88 11.93 5.32
C GLY A 104 -18.99 11.19 4.54
N HIS A 105 -19.22 9.92 4.85
CA HIS A 105 -20.19 9.04 4.20
C HIS A 105 -20.65 7.92 5.16
N GLU A 106 -21.65 7.15 4.73
CA GLU A 106 -22.05 5.91 5.42
C GLU A 106 -20.95 4.85 5.30
N ILE A 107 -20.59 4.21 6.43
CA ILE A 107 -19.65 3.10 6.51
C ILE A 107 -20.37 1.78 6.78
N ASP A 108 -19.72 0.66 6.46
CA ASP A 108 -20.30 -0.67 6.72
C ASP A 108 -20.22 -1.04 8.20
N ALA A 109 -19.03 -0.92 8.82
CA ALA A 109 -18.86 -1.29 10.23
C ALA A 109 -17.67 -0.59 10.92
N TYR A 110 -17.76 -0.49 12.25
CA TYR A 110 -16.62 -0.28 13.15
C TYR A 110 -16.10 -1.65 13.60
N GLU A 111 -14.79 -1.89 13.46
CA GLU A 111 -14.19 -3.18 13.81
C GLU A 111 -13.39 -3.13 15.12
N SER A 112 -12.74 -2.02 15.42
CA SER A 112 -12.00 -1.84 16.67
C SER A 112 -11.79 -0.38 17.00
N VAL A 113 -11.54 -0.08 18.28
CA VAL A 113 -11.11 1.26 18.73
C VAL A 113 -9.83 1.12 19.53
N TRP A 114 -8.94 2.07 19.32
CA TRP A 114 -7.60 2.13 19.88
C TRP A 114 -7.39 3.45 20.61
N PHE A 115 -6.76 3.38 21.78
CA PHE A 115 -6.25 4.53 22.51
C PHE A 115 -4.73 4.45 22.45
N ASN A 116 -4.10 5.40 21.75
CA ASN A 116 -2.71 5.28 21.33
C ASN A 116 -2.50 3.95 20.59
N ASP A 117 -1.67 3.05 21.13
CA ASP A 117 -1.38 1.74 20.55
C ASP A 117 -2.12 0.60 21.25
N GLU A 118 -2.93 0.89 22.28
CA GLU A 118 -3.73 -0.11 22.98
C GLU A 118 -5.10 -0.28 22.33
N LYS A 119 -5.45 -1.52 21.96
CA LYS A 119 -6.80 -1.87 21.52
C LYS A 119 -7.73 -1.92 22.73
N ILE A 120 -8.68 -1.00 22.80
CA ILE A 120 -9.64 -0.91 23.90
C ILE A 120 -11.00 -1.57 23.60
N TYR A 121 -11.33 -1.74 22.31
CA TYR A 121 -12.58 -2.32 21.85
C TYR A 121 -12.35 -3.16 20.59
N ASN A 122 -12.93 -4.36 20.51
CA ASN A 122 -12.68 -5.34 19.45
C ASN A 122 -13.87 -5.52 18.48
N GLY A 123 -14.76 -4.55 18.40
CA GLY A 123 -15.99 -4.64 17.60
C GLY A 123 -17.19 -5.20 18.34
N THR A 124 -16.99 -5.86 19.51
CA THR A 124 -18.05 -6.47 20.32
C THR A 124 -17.91 -6.08 21.79
N ASN A 125 -16.73 -6.20 22.34
CA ASN A 125 -16.46 -6.03 23.77
C ASN A 125 -15.33 -5.02 24.01
N TYR A 126 -15.40 -4.35 25.16
CA TYR A 126 -14.27 -3.62 25.71
C TYR A 126 -13.23 -4.60 26.26
N LEU A 127 -11.96 -4.28 26.06
CA LEU A 127 -10.81 -5.06 26.54
C LEU A 127 -10.21 -4.39 27.77
N ASN A 128 -9.40 -5.11 28.55
CA ASN A 128 -8.56 -4.59 29.65
C ASN A 128 -9.32 -3.66 30.63
N ASN A 129 -10.58 -3.98 30.93
CA ASN A 129 -11.47 -3.20 31.82
C ASN A 129 -11.75 -1.77 31.36
N TRP A 130 -11.48 -1.42 30.11
CA TRP A 130 -11.79 -0.09 29.58
C TRP A 130 -13.28 0.26 29.64
N GLY A 131 -14.19 -0.72 29.56
CA GLY A 131 -15.63 -0.51 29.66
C GLY A 131 -16.10 0.12 30.98
N ASN A 132 -15.26 0.13 32.03
CA ASN A 132 -15.57 0.79 33.32
C ASN A 132 -15.41 2.32 33.22
N VAL A 133 -14.54 2.81 32.36
CA VAL A 133 -14.17 4.23 32.26
C VAL A 133 -14.50 4.85 30.89
N VAL A 134 -14.77 4.03 29.88
CA VAL A 134 -15.07 4.45 28.52
C VAL A 134 -16.42 3.92 28.07
N ASN A 135 -17.23 4.78 27.45
CA ASN A 135 -18.46 4.38 26.75
C ASN A 135 -18.47 5.01 25.36
N ILE A 136 -18.71 4.22 24.33
CA ILE A 136 -18.69 4.67 22.93
C ILE A 136 -20.01 4.34 22.27
N SER A 137 -20.66 5.36 21.68
CA SER A 137 -21.79 5.19 20.78
C SER A 137 -21.31 5.34 19.34
N PHE A 138 -21.65 4.38 18.50
CA PHE A 138 -21.21 4.30 17.10
C PHE A 138 -22.33 4.69 16.16
N TYR A 139 -22.06 5.63 15.26
CA TYR A 139 -22.96 6.11 14.21
C TYR A 139 -22.30 5.91 12.85
N LYS A 140 -22.96 5.14 11.99
CA LYS A 140 -22.37 4.70 10.71
C LYS A 140 -22.54 5.69 9.56
N GLY A 141 -23.32 6.76 9.74
CA GLY A 141 -23.67 7.71 8.68
C GLY A 141 -25.13 7.59 8.20
N ASP A 142 -25.84 6.54 8.62
CA ASP A 142 -27.23 6.25 8.32
C ASP A 142 -28.22 6.77 9.38
N GLN A 143 -27.71 7.38 10.45
CA GLN A 143 -28.51 7.89 11.55
C GLN A 143 -29.40 9.06 11.15
N THR A 144 -30.62 9.09 11.70
CA THR A 144 -31.59 10.16 11.50
C THR A 144 -31.82 11.00 12.75
N THR A 145 -31.24 10.59 13.89
CA THR A 145 -31.37 11.24 15.19
C THR A 145 -30.01 11.55 15.78
N ALA A 146 -29.93 12.55 16.65
CA ALA A 146 -28.74 12.84 17.42
C ALA A 146 -28.55 11.83 18.58
N ASP A 147 -27.35 11.71 19.12
CA ASP A 147 -27.08 10.90 20.32
C ASP A 147 -27.87 11.42 21.52
N SER A 148 -28.76 10.61 22.04
CA SER A 148 -29.70 11.01 23.11
C SER A 148 -28.98 11.22 24.46
N ALA A 149 -27.94 10.45 24.72
CA ALA A 149 -27.18 10.56 25.96
C ALA A 149 -26.40 11.87 25.99
N LEU A 150 -25.75 12.23 24.87
CA LEU A 150 -25.05 13.51 24.75
C LEU A 150 -26.00 14.70 24.77
N VAL A 151 -27.17 14.62 24.10
CA VAL A 151 -28.22 15.66 24.15
C VAL A 151 -28.64 15.94 25.58
N SER A 152 -28.84 14.89 26.39
CA SER A 152 -29.23 15.00 27.80
C SER A 152 -28.09 15.55 28.69
N ALA A 153 -26.84 15.21 28.39
CA ALA A 153 -25.69 15.58 29.22
C ALA A 153 -25.10 16.96 28.92
N SER A 154 -25.34 17.52 27.75
CA SER A 154 -24.66 18.71 27.22
C SER A 154 -25.25 20.07 27.64
N ASN A 155 -26.24 20.08 28.52
CA ASN A 155 -26.94 21.33 28.93
C ASN A 155 -27.37 22.19 27.73
N SER A 156 -28.03 21.59 26.74
CA SER A 156 -28.53 22.21 25.51
C SER A 156 -27.46 22.72 24.52
N LYS A 157 -26.17 22.46 24.74
CA LYS A 157 -25.12 22.81 23.79
C LYS A 157 -25.12 21.83 22.58
N TRP A 158 -25.40 20.56 22.81
CA TRP A 158 -25.68 19.57 21.79
C TRP A 158 -27.18 19.27 21.80
N THR A 159 -27.83 19.46 20.68
CA THR A 159 -29.30 19.35 20.61
C THR A 159 -29.74 18.23 19.65
N ALA A 160 -31.02 17.91 19.60
CA ALA A 160 -31.58 16.96 18.66
C ALA A 160 -31.37 17.33 17.17
N ASN A 161 -30.92 18.54 16.88
CA ASN A 161 -30.59 18.98 15.52
C ASN A 161 -29.18 18.60 15.09
N HIS A 162 -28.28 18.25 16.03
CA HIS A 162 -26.89 17.84 15.73
C HIS A 162 -26.84 16.37 15.34
N LYS A 163 -27.44 16.04 14.20
CA LYS A 163 -27.60 14.65 13.72
C LYS A 163 -26.38 14.12 12.97
N LEU A 164 -25.49 14.98 12.44
CA LEU A 164 -24.38 14.65 11.56
C LEU A 164 -24.80 13.65 10.45
N LEU A 165 -25.83 14.01 9.69
CA LEU A 165 -26.32 13.19 8.57
C LEU A 165 -25.19 12.89 7.56
N ASP A 166 -25.24 11.72 6.94
CA ASP A 166 -24.23 11.25 5.97
C ASP A 166 -22.78 11.31 6.49
N THR A 167 -22.59 11.25 7.81
CA THR A 167 -21.27 11.31 8.43
C THR A 167 -21.16 10.19 9.46
N ALA A 168 -20.18 9.31 9.27
CA ALA A 168 -19.87 8.32 10.30
C ALA A 168 -19.09 9.00 11.44
N TYR A 169 -19.56 8.81 12.67
CA TYR A 169 -18.94 9.42 13.85
C TYR A 169 -19.08 8.54 15.09
N MET A 170 -18.25 8.82 16.08
CA MET A 170 -18.34 8.21 17.40
C MET A 170 -18.62 9.28 18.45
N VAL A 171 -19.45 8.96 19.42
CA VAL A 171 -19.58 9.73 20.68
C VAL A 171 -18.84 8.95 21.75
N VAL A 172 -17.74 9.51 22.24
CA VAL A 172 -16.89 8.90 23.25
C VAL A 172 -17.07 9.62 24.56
N LYS A 173 -17.54 8.91 25.59
CA LYS A 173 -17.63 9.39 26.96
C LYS A 173 -16.51 8.77 27.78
N LEU A 174 -15.63 9.60 28.30
CA LEU A 174 -14.57 9.21 29.23
C LEU A 174 -14.95 9.58 30.65
N THR A 175 -14.80 8.64 31.58
CA THR A 175 -14.92 8.89 33.02
C THR A 175 -13.52 9.16 33.56
N HIS A 176 -13.37 10.23 34.32
CA HIS A 176 -12.08 10.58 34.92
C HIS A 176 -11.51 9.42 35.73
N ASP A 177 -10.32 8.97 35.36
CA ASP A 177 -9.54 7.92 36.03
C ASP A 177 -8.06 8.30 35.93
N PRO A 178 -7.41 8.66 37.07
CA PRO A 178 -6.02 9.11 37.07
C PRO A 178 -5.01 8.05 36.61
N GLU A 179 -5.32 6.77 36.81
CA GLU A 179 -4.43 5.67 36.40
C GLU A 179 -4.49 5.45 34.88
N LYS A 180 -5.70 5.41 34.33
CA LYS A 180 -5.92 5.15 32.89
C LYS A 180 -5.57 6.36 32.00
N PHE A 181 -5.71 7.59 32.52
CA PHE A 181 -5.48 8.82 31.77
C PHE A 181 -4.30 9.66 32.35
N SER A 182 -3.30 8.98 32.90
CA SER A 182 -2.12 9.64 33.50
C SER A 182 -1.35 10.53 32.51
N SER A 183 -1.36 10.19 31.21
CA SER A 183 -0.73 10.94 30.13
C SER A 183 -1.64 11.99 29.47
N GLY A 184 -2.86 12.18 29.98
CA GLY A 184 -3.87 13.07 29.42
C GLY A 184 -4.81 12.38 28.42
N LEU A 185 -5.37 13.15 27.47
CA LEU A 185 -6.28 12.61 26.45
C LEU A 185 -5.49 11.75 25.44
N PRO A 186 -5.83 10.45 25.30
CA PRO A 186 -5.14 9.59 24.34
C PRO A 186 -5.50 9.96 22.90
N ASN A 187 -4.65 9.57 21.96
CA ASN A 187 -4.99 9.54 20.55
C ASN A 187 -6.03 8.43 20.29
N ILE A 188 -7.22 8.81 19.77
CA ILE A 188 -8.33 7.88 19.57
C ILE A 188 -8.43 7.53 18.09
N SER A 189 -8.17 6.28 17.74
CA SER A 189 -8.31 5.80 16.37
C SER A 189 -9.22 4.58 16.29
N THR A 190 -9.80 4.34 15.13
CA THR A 190 -10.69 3.21 14.88
C THR A 190 -10.37 2.55 13.56
N ILE A 191 -10.46 1.20 13.52
CA ILE A 191 -10.44 0.45 12.27
C ILE A 191 -11.88 0.28 11.82
N ILE A 192 -12.15 0.67 10.58
CA ILE A 192 -13.48 0.62 9.98
C ILE A 192 -13.47 -0.14 8.66
N ARG A 193 -14.61 -0.74 8.35
CA ARG A 193 -14.97 -1.11 6.98
C ARG A 193 -15.68 0.07 6.34
N GLY A 194 -15.09 0.60 5.27
CA GLY A 194 -15.48 1.84 4.63
C GLY A 194 -16.79 1.77 3.86
N LYS A 195 -16.83 2.49 2.75
CA LYS A 195 -18.03 2.69 1.92
C LYS A 195 -18.51 1.40 1.27
N LYS A 196 -19.85 1.20 1.29
CA LYS A 196 -20.49 0.18 0.45
C LYS A 196 -20.55 0.67 -0.99
N VAL A 197 -20.14 -0.16 -1.93
CA VAL A 197 -20.03 0.18 -3.35
C VAL A 197 -20.94 -0.69 -4.20
N LEU A 198 -21.44 -0.12 -5.30
CA LEU A 198 -22.29 -0.82 -6.26
C LEU A 198 -21.44 -1.75 -7.15
N ASP A 199 -21.81 -3.01 -7.20
CA ASP A 199 -21.30 -3.95 -8.20
C ASP A 199 -22.26 -3.96 -9.43
N PRO A 200 -21.81 -3.43 -10.59
CA PRO A 200 -22.64 -3.36 -11.77
C PRO A 200 -22.90 -4.72 -12.42
N SER A 201 -22.20 -5.77 -12.04
CA SER A 201 -22.36 -7.12 -12.60
C SER A 201 -23.65 -7.81 -12.09
N ASN A 202 -24.04 -7.51 -10.87
CA ASN A 202 -25.23 -8.10 -10.20
C ASN A 202 -26.18 -7.05 -9.61
N ASN A 203 -25.84 -5.78 -9.76
CA ASN A 203 -26.58 -4.62 -9.24
C ASN A 203 -26.78 -4.64 -7.71
N SER A 204 -25.83 -5.24 -6.97
CA SER A 204 -25.83 -5.25 -5.52
C SER A 204 -24.93 -4.16 -4.95
N THR A 205 -25.29 -3.60 -3.79
CA THR A 205 -24.47 -2.64 -3.05
C THR A 205 -24.00 -3.29 -1.76
N ALA A 206 -22.70 -3.46 -1.62
CA ALA A 206 -22.08 -4.08 -0.46
C ALA A 206 -20.69 -3.50 -0.19
N TRP A 207 -20.16 -3.72 1.00
CA TRP A 207 -18.77 -3.44 1.30
C TRP A 207 -17.85 -4.30 0.43
N SER A 208 -16.82 -3.68 -0.12
CA SER A 208 -15.87 -4.37 -1.00
C SER A 208 -14.48 -3.74 -0.90
N GLN A 209 -13.45 -4.60 -1.00
CA GLN A 209 -12.05 -4.22 -1.16
C GLN A 209 -11.61 -4.31 -2.63
N ASN A 210 -12.52 -4.52 -3.57
CA ASN A 210 -12.18 -4.61 -4.97
C ASN A 210 -11.89 -3.23 -5.57
N PRO A 211 -10.66 -2.95 -6.06
CA PRO A 211 -10.27 -1.62 -6.55
C PRO A 211 -11.15 -1.12 -7.70
N ALA A 212 -11.53 -2.00 -8.63
CA ALA A 212 -12.34 -1.62 -9.78
C ALA A 212 -13.72 -1.10 -9.37
N LEU A 213 -14.33 -1.72 -8.35
CA LEU A 213 -15.62 -1.28 -7.81
C LEU A 213 -15.51 0.04 -7.05
N CYS A 214 -14.45 0.21 -6.25
CA CYS A 214 -14.20 1.42 -5.50
C CYS A 214 -13.92 2.63 -6.42
N ILE A 215 -13.15 2.43 -7.48
CA ILE A 215 -12.91 3.46 -8.51
C ILE A 215 -14.20 3.78 -9.26
N TYR A 216 -14.99 2.77 -9.62
CA TYR A 216 -16.30 2.95 -10.27
C TYR A 216 -17.24 3.80 -9.39
N ASP A 217 -17.28 3.52 -8.07
CA ASP A 217 -18.06 4.33 -7.11
C ASP A 217 -17.52 5.76 -7.06
N TYR A 218 -16.19 5.97 -6.97
CA TYR A 218 -15.60 7.29 -6.88
C TYR A 218 -15.81 8.13 -8.15
N LEU A 219 -15.78 7.52 -9.34
CA LEU A 219 -16.12 8.19 -10.59
C LEU A 219 -17.58 8.71 -10.59
N ARG A 220 -18.48 7.97 -9.96
CA ARG A 220 -19.92 8.29 -9.91
C ARG A 220 -20.32 9.17 -8.72
N ASP A 221 -19.50 9.25 -7.69
CA ASP A 221 -19.83 10.01 -6.48
C ASP A 221 -20.04 11.50 -6.82
N THR A 222 -21.26 11.98 -6.57
CA THR A 222 -21.69 13.35 -6.92
C THR A 222 -21.25 14.38 -5.88
N LYS A 223 -20.81 13.94 -4.71
CA LYS A 223 -20.46 14.82 -3.58
C LYS A 223 -18.96 15.10 -3.53
N TYR A 224 -18.15 14.08 -3.76
CA TYR A 224 -16.70 14.14 -3.59
C TYR A 224 -15.90 13.59 -4.77
N GLY A 225 -16.55 12.90 -5.69
CA GLY A 225 -15.96 12.27 -6.85
C GLY A 225 -16.12 13.06 -8.15
N LEU A 226 -16.02 12.36 -9.27
CA LEU A 226 -16.05 12.98 -10.61
C LEU A 226 -17.49 13.34 -11.07
N SER A 227 -18.52 12.84 -10.38
CA SER A 227 -19.95 13.04 -10.70
C SER A 227 -20.36 12.48 -12.07
N GLU A 228 -19.68 11.43 -12.54
CA GLU A 228 -20.00 10.81 -13.82
C GLU A 228 -21.24 9.94 -13.75
N THR A 229 -22.01 9.94 -14.83
CA THR A 229 -23.17 9.07 -14.95
C THR A 229 -22.75 7.66 -15.38
N ALA A 230 -23.56 6.66 -15.01
CA ALA A 230 -23.27 5.25 -15.40
C ALA A 230 -23.18 5.05 -16.93
N VAL A 231 -23.85 5.90 -17.72
CA VAL A 231 -23.81 5.84 -19.21
C VAL A 231 -22.42 6.20 -19.75
N ASN A 232 -21.71 7.08 -19.05
CA ASN A 232 -20.38 7.55 -19.44
C ASN A 232 -19.25 6.61 -18.97
N ILE A 233 -19.59 5.48 -18.32
CA ILE A 233 -18.62 4.48 -17.88
C ILE A 233 -18.96 3.16 -18.54
N LEU A 234 -17.98 2.54 -19.18
CA LEU A 234 -18.16 1.24 -19.83
C LEU A 234 -18.23 0.13 -18.76
N THR A 235 -19.45 -0.28 -18.41
CA THR A 235 -19.72 -1.25 -17.34
C THR A 235 -19.02 -2.60 -17.56
N SER A 236 -18.87 -3.02 -18.82
CA SER A 236 -18.15 -4.27 -19.15
C SER A 236 -16.66 -4.20 -18.77
N SER A 237 -16.02 -3.03 -18.88
CA SER A 237 -14.63 -2.86 -18.44
C SER A 237 -14.51 -2.97 -16.92
N VAL A 238 -15.46 -2.40 -16.17
CA VAL A 238 -15.53 -2.51 -14.72
C VAL A 238 -15.64 -3.98 -14.29
N THR A 239 -16.56 -4.73 -14.92
CA THR A 239 -16.77 -6.17 -14.62
C THR A 239 -15.52 -7.00 -14.93
N THR A 240 -14.86 -6.72 -16.06
CA THR A 240 -13.60 -7.39 -16.42
C THR A 240 -12.49 -7.06 -15.42
N ALA A 241 -12.31 -5.78 -15.08
CA ALA A 241 -11.31 -5.34 -14.12
C ALA A 241 -11.57 -5.93 -12.72
N LYS A 242 -12.85 -5.99 -12.29
CA LYS A 242 -13.26 -6.69 -11.08
C LYS A 242 -12.79 -8.14 -11.08
N GLY A 243 -13.04 -8.88 -12.15
CA GLY A 243 -12.64 -10.28 -12.28
C GLY A 243 -11.11 -10.47 -12.20
N VAL A 244 -10.33 -9.54 -12.77
CA VAL A 244 -8.87 -9.56 -12.65
C VAL A 244 -8.42 -9.28 -11.21
N CYS A 245 -9.05 -8.32 -10.51
CA CYS A 245 -8.74 -8.04 -9.12
C CYS A 245 -9.06 -9.22 -8.20
N ASP A 246 -10.17 -9.90 -8.42
CA ASP A 246 -10.63 -11.05 -7.62
C ASP A 246 -9.87 -12.37 -7.95
N GLU A 247 -9.01 -12.38 -8.97
CA GLU A 247 -8.25 -13.58 -9.34
C GLU A 247 -7.42 -14.10 -8.16
N ALA A 248 -7.57 -15.40 -7.85
CA ALA A 248 -6.87 -16.04 -6.75
C ALA A 248 -5.38 -16.25 -7.07
N ILE A 249 -4.52 -15.71 -6.25
CA ILE A 249 -3.06 -15.85 -6.32
C ILE A 249 -2.58 -16.71 -5.17
N THR A 250 -1.78 -17.74 -5.49
CA THR A 250 -1.21 -18.67 -4.49
C THR A 250 -0.15 -17.99 -3.65
N LEU A 251 -0.15 -18.28 -2.35
CA LEU A 251 0.81 -17.78 -1.36
C LEU A 251 1.87 -18.83 -1.03
N SER A 252 3.05 -18.41 -0.60
CA SER A 252 4.15 -19.29 -0.16
C SER A 252 3.77 -20.12 1.08
N ALA A 253 3.03 -19.51 2.01
CA ALA A 253 2.51 -20.17 3.21
C ALA A 253 1.32 -21.10 2.93
N GLY A 254 0.90 -21.24 1.67
CA GLY A 254 -0.30 -21.97 1.26
C GLY A 254 -1.56 -21.10 1.26
N GLY A 255 -2.62 -21.60 0.61
CA GLY A 255 -3.84 -20.83 0.39
C GLY A 255 -3.72 -19.83 -0.76
N THR A 256 -4.71 -18.95 -0.86
CA THR A 256 -4.79 -17.94 -1.93
C THR A 256 -5.30 -16.60 -1.40
N GLN A 257 -4.96 -15.53 -2.10
CA GLN A 257 -5.52 -14.19 -1.87
C GLN A 257 -5.94 -13.55 -3.19
N PRO A 258 -6.87 -12.55 -3.18
CA PRO A 258 -7.19 -11.77 -4.37
C PRO A 258 -5.93 -11.11 -4.95
N ARG A 259 -5.85 -11.04 -6.29
CA ARG A 259 -4.72 -10.40 -6.97
C ARG A 259 -4.51 -8.95 -6.48
N TYR A 260 -5.58 -8.17 -6.40
CA TYR A 260 -5.53 -6.78 -5.96
C TYR A 260 -6.67 -6.48 -4.99
N THR A 261 -6.37 -5.69 -3.95
CA THR A 261 -7.36 -5.05 -3.07
C THR A 261 -7.02 -3.59 -2.87
N ILE A 262 -8.02 -2.82 -2.44
CA ILE A 262 -7.87 -1.43 -2.07
C ILE A 262 -8.32 -1.23 -0.63
N ASP A 263 -7.42 -0.67 0.18
CA ASP A 263 -7.63 -0.34 1.58
C ASP A 263 -7.01 1.03 1.85
N GLY A 264 -7.83 2.03 2.11
CA GLY A 264 -7.28 3.35 2.36
C GLY A 264 -8.29 4.48 2.40
N VAL A 265 -7.76 5.68 2.58
CA VAL A 265 -8.51 6.90 2.82
C VAL A 265 -8.28 7.90 1.69
N VAL A 266 -9.34 8.25 0.99
CA VAL A 266 -9.35 9.34 0.01
C VAL A 266 -9.57 10.65 0.76
N ASP A 267 -8.64 11.59 0.60
CA ASP A 267 -8.74 12.93 1.16
C ASP A 267 -9.34 13.90 0.14
N THR A 268 -10.42 14.59 0.52
CA THR A 268 -11.05 15.60 -0.34
C THR A 268 -10.23 16.89 -0.48
N ALA A 269 -9.15 17.05 0.28
CA ALA A 269 -8.19 18.14 0.08
C ALA A 269 -7.35 17.93 -1.20
N ASN A 270 -7.16 16.69 -1.63
CA ASN A 270 -6.47 16.36 -2.86
C ASN A 270 -7.36 16.56 -4.08
N SER A 271 -6.76 16.79 -5.24
CA SER A 271 -7.52 16.82 -6.49
C SER A 271 -8.12 15.44 -6.80
N ILE A 272 -9.30 15.41 -7.43
CA ILE A 272 -9.97 14.17 -7.86
C ILE A 272 -9.02 13.32 -8.73
N LYS A 273 -8.25 13.97 -9.60
CA LYS A 273 -7.26 13.30 -10.44
C LYS A 273 -6.19 12.57 -9.62
N ALA A 274 -5.59 13.26 -8.64
CA ALA A 274 -4.55 12.67 -7.79
C ALA A 274 -5.10 11.48 -6.98
N ASN A 275 -6.31 11.60 -6.47
CA ASN A 275 -6.99 10.50 -5.77
C ASN A 275 -7.20 9.30 -6.70
N ILE A 276 -7.71 9.51 -7.93
CA ILE A 276 -7.91 8.44 -8.91
C ILE A 276 -6.57 7.78 -9.29
N GLU A 277 -5.52 8.56 -9.55
CA GLU A 277 -4.18 8.06 -9.87
C GLU A 277 -3.66 7.14 -8.77
N THR A 278 -3.82 7.55 -7.52
CA THR A 278 -3.38 6.77 -6.36
C THR A 278 -4.23 5.51 -6.17
N MET A 279 -5.56 5.59 -6.32
CA MET A 279 -6.45 4.43 -6.24
C MET A 279 -6.13 3.40 -7.32
N ILE A 280 -5.88 3.82 -8.56
CA ILE A 280 -5.51 2.96 -9.68
C ILE A 280 -4.19 2.24 -9.40
N GLY A 281 -3.27 2.87 -8.67
CA GLY A 281 -2.01 2.29 -8.24
C GLY A 281 -2.18 0.97 -7.49
N SER A 282 -3.25 0.81 -6.68
CA SER A 282 -3.51 -0.42 -5.92
C SER A 282 -3.76 -1.67 -6.77
N MET A 283 -4.10 -1.51 -8.05
CA MET A 283 -4.34 -2.62 -8.97
C MET A 283 -3.40 -2.62 -10.20
N ALA A 284 -2.30 -1.85 -10.17
CA ALA A 284 -1.39 -1.65 -11.30
C ALA A 284 -2.14 -1.34 -12.61
N GLY A 285 -3.27 -0.65 -12.49
CA GLY A 285 -4.26 -0.47 -13.54
C GLY A 285 -4.14 0.83 -14.31
N ARG A 286 -5.19 1.14 -15.06
CA ARG A 286 -5.35 2.41 -15.77
C ARG A 286 -6.81 2.77 -15.94
N LEU A 287 -7.07 4.06 -16.06
CA LEU A 287 -8.35 4.64 -16.46
C LEU A 287 -8.16 5.27 -17.84
N VAL A 288 -8.94 4.84 -18.80
CA VAL A 288 -8.91 5.33 -20.18
C VAL A 288 -10.22 6.04 -20.48
N TYR A 289 -10.16 7.20 -21.16
CA TYR A 289 -11.34 7.83 -21.73
C TYR A 289 -11.27 7.70 -23.25
N SER A 290 -12.20 6.97 -23.82
CA SER A 290 -12.23 6.69 -25.24
C SER A 290 -13.68 6.60 -25.74
N GLY A 291 -13.97 7.17 -26.90
CA GLY A 291 -15.31 7.13 -27.47
C GLY A 291 -16.40 7.74 -26.58
N GLY A 292 -16.08 8.72 -25.76
CA GLY A 292 -17.02 9.37 -24.83
C GLY A 292 -17.30 8.60 -23.55
N LYS A 293 -16.53 7.51 -23.25
CA LYS A 293 -16.70 6.71 -22.05
C LYS A 293 -15.40 6.47 -21.30
N PHE A 294 -15.51 6.34 -19.98
CA PHE A 294 -14.43 5.87 -19.12
C PHE A 294 -14.37 4.34 -19.14
N GLU A 295 -13.18 3.79 -19.31
CA GLU A 295 -12.87 2.37 -19.22
C GLU A 295 -11.87 2.13 -18.11
N ILE A 296 -12.17 1.19 -17.19
CA ILE A 296 -11.30 0.80 -16.08
C ILE A 296 -10.60 -0.51 -16.48
N HIS A 297 -9.28 -0.54 -16.39
CA HIS A 297 -8.47 -1.72 -16.66
C HIS A 297 -7.58 -2.03 -15.46
N ALA A 298 -7.69 -3.23 -14.90
CA ALA A 298 -6.75 -3.75 -13.91
C ALA A 298 -5.50 -4.34 -14.57
N GLY A 299 -4.39 -4.30 -13.86
CA GLY A 299 -3.10 -4.76 -14.37
C GLY A 299 -3.04 -6.27 -14.54
N LYS A 300 -2.99 -6.73 -15.81
CA LYS A 300 -2.79 -8.12 -16.19
C LYS A 300 -2.27 -8.18 -17.63
N TYR A 301 -1.43 -9.17 -17.92
CA TYR A 301 -1.06 -9.43 -19.29
C TYR A 301 -2.25 -9.95 -20.10
N ILE A 302 -2.46 -9.34 -21.24
CA ILE A 302 -3.44 -9.77 -22.24
C ILE A 302 -2.64 -10.13 -23.49
N ALA A 303 -2.77 -11.36 -23.97
CA ALA A 303 -2.09 -11.76 -25.19
C ALA A 303 -2.50 -10.86 -26.37
N PRO A 304 -1.56 -10.49 -27.27
CA PRO A 304 -1.89 -9.65 -28.41
C PRO A 304 -2.89 -10.35 -29.33
N SER A 305 -3.98 -9.65 -29.61
CA SER A 305 -5.03 -10.13 -30.55
C SER A 305 -4.89 -9.49 -31.93
N ILE A 306 -4.01 -8.48 -32.06
CA ILE A 306 -3.85 -7.70 -33.27
C ILE A 306 -2.38 -7.74 -33.69
N THR A 307 -2.14 -8.07 -34.94
CA THR A 307 -0.80 -7.99 -35.56
C THR A 307 -0.72 -6.76 -36.44
N VAL A 308 0.38 -6.03 -36.30
CA VAL A 308 0.78 -4.90 -37.16
C VAL A 308 1.92 -5.40 -38.05
N ASP A 309 1.72 -5.40 -39.33
CA ASP A 309 2.71 -5.76 -40.33
C ASP A 309 3.04 -4.60 -41.27
N GLU A 310 3.98 -4.83 -42.18
CA GLU A 310 4.47 -3.80 -43.10
C GLU A 310 3.36 -3.23 -44.04
N SER A 311 2.25 -3.95 -44.25
CA SER A 311 1.14 -3.48 -45.08
C SER A 311 0.32 -2.36 -44.42
N GLN A 312 0.38 -2.27 -43.10
CA GLN A 312 -0.36 -1.27 -42.32
C GLN A 312 0.48 -0.03 -42.03
N ILE A 313 1.80 -0.14 -42.20
CA ILE A 313 2.77 0.90 -41.90
C ILE A 313 2.96 1.77 -43.14
N ILE A 314 2.69 3.07 -43.01
CA ILE A 314 2.71 4.02 -44.16
C ILE A 314 3.79 5.10 -44.06
N GLY A 315 4.68 5.01 -43.09
CA GLY A 315 5.77 5.97 -42.86
C GLY A 315 6.96 5.36 -42.12
N GLU A 316 7.85 6.20 -41.65
CA GLU A 316 9.02 5.79 -40.90
C GLU A 316 8.66 5.48 -39.45
N ILE A 317 9.05 4.28 -38.95
CA ILE A 317 8.92 3.92 -37.56
C ILE A 317 10.00 4.64 -36.76
N THR A 318 9.59 5.39 -35.74
CA THR A 318 10.51 5.96 -34.77
C THR A 318 10.71 4.96 -33.64
N VAL A 319 11.98 4.62 -33.35
CA VAL A 319 12.33 3.66 -32.29
C VAL A 319 13.24 4.32 -31.26
N GLN A 320 12.84 4.27 -30.01
CA GLN A 320 13.70 4.60 -28.87
C GLN A 320 14.09 3.28 -28.20
N THR A 321 15.33 2.85 -28.38
CA THR A 321 15.79 1.53 -27.92
C THR A 321 16.14 1.46 -26.44
N LYS A 322 16.49 2.57 -25.79
CA LYS A 322 16.90 2.61 -24.39
C LYS A 322 16.43 3.90 -23.72
N GLN A 323 16.10 3.78 -22.46
CA GLN A 323 15.85 4.91 -21.58
C GLN A 323 17.15 5.47 -20.99
N SER A 324 17.08 6.68 -20.43
CA SER A 324 18.21 7.29 -19.74
C SER A 324 18.59 6.47 -18.51
N ARG A 325 19.90 6.20 -18.33
CA ARG A 325 20.42 5.49 -17.15
C ARG A 325 20.05 6.16 -15.82
N ARG A 326 19.76 7.46 -15.84
CA ARG A 326 19.31 8.21 -14.66
C ARG A 326 17.99 7.69 -14.05
N ASN A 327 17.17 7.05 -14.87
CA ASN A 327 15.84 6.57 -14.48
C ASN A 327 15.80 5.06 -14.35
N ALA A 328 16.95 4.39 -14.56
CA ALA A 328 17.06 2.97 -14.40
C ALA A 328 17.17 2.63 -12.90
N PHE A 329 16.43 1.63 -12.47
CA PHE A 329 16.56 1.01 -11.16
C PHE A 329 16.52 -0.52 -11.30
N ASN A 330 17.09 -1.22 -10.34
CA ASN A 330 17.14 -2.68 -10.29
C ASN A 330 16.60 -3.25 -8.99
N GLY A 331 16.08 -2.37 -8.13
CA GLY A 331 15.35 -2.70 -6.93
C GLY A 331 14.21 -1.72 -6.69
N VAL A 332 13.15 -2.17 -6.03
CA VAL A 332 12.02 -1.34 -5.57
C VAL A 332 11.80 -1.64 -4.10
N LYS A 333 11.76 -0.61 -3.29
CA LYS A 333 11.45 -0.64 -1.86
C LYS A 333 10.46 0.49 -1.53
N GLY A 334 9.95 0.52 -0.33
CA GLY A 334 9.08 1.61 0.13
C GLY A 334 8.14 1.18 1.22
N VAL A 335 7.10 1.96 1.45
CA VAL A 335 6.22 1.85 2.61
C VAL A 335 4.78 1.55 2.21
N PHE A 336 4.06 0.88 3.11
CA PHE A 336 2.64 0.59 3.02
C PHE A 336 1.99 0.62 4.41
N LEU A 337 0.67 0.57 4.49
CA LEU A 337 -0.07 0.49 5.76
C LEU A 337 -0.35 -0.98 6.07
N SER A 338 0.46 -1.59 6.93
CA SER A 338 0.39 -3.02 7.21
C SER A 338 -0.88 -3.39 7.99
N GLU A 339 -1.74 -4.25 7.41
CA GLU A 339 -2.90 -4.80 8.11
C GLU A 339 -2.48 -5.74 9.25
N GLU A 340 -1.33 -6.40 9.12
CA GLU A 340 -0.75 -7.29 10.12
C GLU A 340 -0.31 -6.49 11.35
N ASP A 341 0.18 -5.27 11.15
CA ASP A 341 0.60 -4.33 12.19
C ASP A 341 -0.50 -3.29 12.51
N ASN A 342 -1.77 -3.64 12.37
CA ASN A 342 -2.91 -2.76 12.69
C ASN A 342 -2.93 -1.43 11.92
N TYR A 343 -2.57 -1.46 10.64
CA TYR A 343 -2.51 -0.30 9.73
C TYR A 343 -1.50 0.77 10.16
N ILE A 344 -0.40 0.35 10.77
CA ILE A 344 0.77 1.21 10.98
C ILE A 344 1.61 1.23 9.70
N LEU A 345 2.34 2.31 9.50
CA LEU A 345 3.27 2.45 8.39
C LEU A 345 4.44 1.48 8.57
N ALA A 346 4.66 0.61 7.59
CA ALA A 346 5.71 -0.40 7.57
C ALA A 346 6.43 -0.43 6.22
N ASP A 347 7.68 -0.86 6.21
CA ASP A 347 8.42 -1.14 5.00
C ASP A 347 8.03 -2.52 4.46
N TYR A 348 7.67 -2.62 3.17
CA TYR A 348 7.52 -3.94 2.56
C TYR A 348 8.89 -4.48 2.10
N PRO A 349 9.08 -5.83 2.06
CA PRO A 349 10.32 -6.44 1.58
C PRO A 349 10.68 -5.95 0.18
N ALA A 350 11.91 -5.47 0.02
CA ALA A 350 12.39 -4.93 -1.23
C ALA A 350 12.42 -6.01 -2.33
N GLN A 351 11.92 -5.69 -3.50
CA GLN A 351 12.02 -6.53 -4.68
C GLN A 351 13.25 -6.13 -5.48
N ILE A 352 14.22 -7.05 -5.60
CA ILE A 352 15.52 -6.80 -6.22
C ILE A 352 15.76 -7.85 -7.31
N SER A 353 16.31 -7.41 -8.45
CA SER A 353 16.81 -8.30 -9.47
C SER A 353 18.34 -8.31 -9.46
N SER A 354 18.92 -9.39 -8.96
CA SER A 354 20.37 -9.59 -8.96
C SER A 354 20.99 -9.54 -10.36
N ALA A 355 20.28 -10.06 -11.36
CA ALA A 355 20.70 -10.02 -12.76
C ALA A 355 20.81 -8.58 -13.28
N TYR A 356 19.86 -7.73 -12.96
CA TYR A 356 19.90 -6.32 -13.35
C TYR A 356 20.91 -5.51 -12.53
N ALA A 357 21.10 -5.82 -11.26
CA ALA A 357 22.14 -5.20 -10.44
C ALA A 357 23.53 -5.46 -11.01
N VAL A 358 23.81 -6.68 -11.47
CA VAL A 358 25.06 -7.02 -12.16
C VAL A 358 25.22 -6.26 -13.48
N GLN A 359 24.15 -6.09 -14.26
CA GLN A 359 24.19 -5.32 -15.50
C GLN A 359 24.44 -3.83 -15.28
N ASP A 360 23.89 -3.27 -14.23
CA ASP A 360 23.98 -1.84 -13.92
C ASP A 360 25.27 -1.49 -13.13
N GLY A 361 25.88 -2.48 -12.49
CA GLY A 361 27.10 -2.38 -11.69
C GLY A 361 26.86 -2.10 -10.21
N ASP A 362 25.72 -1.48 -9.84
CA ASP A 362 25.38 -1.13 -8.47
C ASP A 362 23.89 -1.35 -8.20
N PRO A 363 23.47 -1.64 -6.95
CA PRO A 363 22.07 -1.62 -6.55
C PRO A 363 21.49 -0.20 -6.61
N ILE A 364 20.46 0.00 -7.42
CA ILE A 364 19.76 1.28 -7.58
C ILE A 364 18.29 1.05 -7.22
N TYR A 365 17.79 1.76 -6.20
CA TYR A 365 16.43 1.57 -5.70
C TYR A 365 15.49 2.69 -6.11
N LEU A 366 14.26 2.30 -6.43
CA LEU A 366 13.11 3.19 -6.48
C LEU A 366 12.37 3.08 -5.13
N ASP A 367 12.09 4.23 -4.50
CA ASP A 367 11.19 4.30 -3.35
C ASP A 367 9.75 4.45 -3.83
N MET A 368 8.87 3.49 -3.47
CA MET A 368 7.48 3.45 -3.91
C MET A 368 6.53 3.29 -2.72
N ALA A 369 5.82 4.35 -2.35
CA ALA A 369 4.78 4.31 -1.33
C ALA A 369 3.47 3.75 -1.90
N LEU A 370 2.80 2.89 -1.14
CA LEU A 370 1.58 2.19 -1.52
C LEU A 370 0.42 2.48 -0.55
N PRO A 371 -0.20 3.68 -0.62
CA PRO A 371 -1.15 4.15 0.39
C PRO A 371 -2.50 3.42 0.39
N TYR A 372 -2.81 2.66 -0.64
CA TYR A 372 -4.04 1.88 -0.75
C TYR A 372 -3.83 0.37 -0.75
N THR A 373 -2.64 -0.09 -0.39
CA THR A 373 -2.32 -1.52 -0.27
C THR A 373 -1.98 -1.81 1.18
N SER A 374 -2.68 -2.76 1.80
CA SER A 374 -2.54 -3.09 3.22
C SER A 374 -1.86 -4.44 3.48
N ASN A 375 -1.63 -5.22 2.44
CA ASN A 375 -1.02 -6.55 2.55
C ASN A 375 0.39 -6.59 1.97
N ASN A 376 1.32 -7.16 2.71
CA ASN A 376 2.74 -7.19 2.36
C ASN A 376 3.02 -7.91 1.03
N VAL A 377 2.38 -9.06 0.77
CA VAL A 377 2.58 -9.83 -0.48
C VAL A 377 2.06 -9.09 -1.70
N ARG A 378 0.95 -8.35 -1.56
CA ARG A 378 0.45 -7.47 -2.64
C ARG A 378 1.38 -6.30 -2.89
N ALA A 379 1.95 -5.71 -1.83
CA ALA A 379 2.94 -4.65 -1.95
C ALA A 379 4.18 -5.13 -2.70
N GLN A 380 4.72 -6.29 -2.36
CA GLN A 380 5.84 -6.91 -3.05
C GLN A 380 5.52 -7.18 -4.53
N ARG A 381 4.31 -7.67 -4.83
CA ARG A 381 3.86 -7.93 -6.20
C ARG A 381 3.79 -6.66 -7.04
N LEU A 382 3.26 -5.58 -6.47
CA LEU A 382 3.25 -4.28 -7.14
C LEU A 382 4.68 -3.76 -7.36
N ALA A 383 5.58 -3.94 -6.39
CA ALA A 383 6.99 -3.59 -6.50
C ALA A 383 7.70 -4.37 -7.61
N LYS A 384 7.48 -5.69 -7.68
CA LYS A 384 8.00 -6.54 -8.75
C LYS A 384 7.51 -6.10 -10.13
N LEU A 385 6.21 -5.80 -10.25
CA LEU A 385 5.64 -5.28 -11.50
C LEU A 385 6.29 -3.95 -11.92
N ALA A 386 6.52 -3.03 -10.97
CA ALA A 386 7.22 -1.77 -11.24
C ALA A 386 8.64 -2.02 -11.77
N LEU A 387 9.37 -2.90 -11.09
CA LEU A 387 10.74 -3.26 -11.45
C LEU A 387 10.81 -3.82 -12.88
N PHE A 388 10.07 -4.89 -13.16
CA PHE A 388 10.15 -5.57 -14.46
C PHE A 388 9.61 -4.72 -15.60
N ARG A 389 8.59 -3.88 -15.34
CA ARG A 389 8.07 -2.96 -16.34
C ARG A 389 9.07 -1.86 -16.70
N SER A 390 9.85 -1.35 -15.75
CA SER A 390 10.88 -0.35 -16.00
C SER A 390 12.02 -0.87 -16.89
N ARG A 391 12.16 -2.20 -17.00
CA ARG A 391 13.18 -2.86 -17.83
C ARG A 391 12.73 -3.11 -19.27
N GLN A 392 11.46 -2.90 -19.58
CA GLN A 392 10.96 -2.86 -20.95
C GLN A 392 11.24 -1.46 -21.50
N GLN A 393 12.39 -1.30 -22.13
CA GLN A 393 12.93 0.04 -22.42
C GLN A 393 12.60 0.53 -23.83
N GLU A 394 12.18 -0.37 -24.72
CA GLU A 394 11.93 -0.02 -26.11
C GLU A 394 10.55 0.61 -26.26
N ALA A 395 10.53 1.80 -26.84
CA ALA A 395 9.33 2.52 -27.21
C ALA A 395 9.35 2.80 -28.70
N ILE A 396 8.17 2.67 -29.33
CA ILE A 396 8.01 2.85 -30.77
C ILE A 396 6.84 3.77 -31.07
N THR A 397 6.98 4.57 -32.12
CA THR A 397 5.88 5.28 -32.77
C THR A 397 5.75 4.74 -34.18
N ILE A 398 4.59 4.14 -34.50
CA ILE A 398 4.32 3.50 -35.77
C ILE A 398 3.30 4.34 -36.53
N PRO A 399 3.65 4.94 -37.67
CA PRO A 399 2.70 5.63 -38.54
C PRO A 399 1.91 4.59 -39.35
N CYS A 400 0.66 4.38 -38.96
CA CYS A 400 -0.24 3.39 -39.53
C CYS A 400 -1.32 4.03 -40.41
N ASN A 401 -1.90 3.24 -41.28
CA ASN A 401 -3.11 3.58 -42.00
C ASN A 401 -4.34 3.56 -41.06
N LEU A 402 -5.53 3.90 -41.56
CA LEU A 402 -6.76 4.01 -40.77
C LEU A 402 -7.18 2.69 -40.08
N SER A 403 -6.60 1.53 -40.46
CA SER A 403 -6.88 0.27 -39.76
C SER A 403 -6.45 0.28 -38.30
N ALA A 404 -5.52 1.17 -37.93
CA ALA A 404 -5.06 1.33 -36.56
C ALA A 404 -6.08 1.99 -35.61
N LEU A 405 -7.16 2.58 -36.12
CA LEU A 405 -8.25 3.12 -35.29
C LEU A 405 -9.00 2.04 -34.49
N ARG A 406 -8.78 0.77 -34.81
CA ARG A 406 -9.30 -0.36 -34.01
C ARG A 406 -8.54 -0.60 -32.71
N PHE A 407 -7.33 -0.05 -32.58
CA PHE A 407 -6.52 -0.21 -31.37
C PHE A 407 -7.08 0.65 -30.25
N LYS A 408 -7.07 0.11 -29.05
CA LYS A 408 -7.36 0.85 -27.82
C LYS A 408 -6.09 1.06 -27.03
N ILE A 409 -6.06 2.13 -26.28
CA ILE A 409 -4.97 2.32 -25.31
C ILE A 409 -5.00 1.17 -24.30
N GLY A 410 -3.86 0.49 -24.19
CA GLY A 410 -3.68 -0.69 -23.35
C GLY A 410 -3.89 -2.02 -24.02
N ASP A 411 -4.24 -2.06 -25.30
CA ASP A 411 -4.15 -3.28 -26.07
C ASP A 411 -2.69 -3.68 -26.27
N ASN A 412 -2.43 -4.98 -26.21
CA ASN A 412 -1.16 -5.51 -26.66
C ASN A 412 -1.26 -5.84 -28.14
N ILE A 413 -0.30 -5.36 -28.90
CA ILE A 413 -0.15 -5.61 -30.33
C ILE A 413 1.12 -6.41 -30.60
N SER A 414 1.12 -7.28 -31.58
CA SER A 414 2.33 -7.93 -32.07
C SER A 414 2.80 -7.22 -33.34
N VAL A 415 4.04 -6.77 -33.36
CA VAL A 415 4.64 -6.04 -34.48
C VAL A 415 5.60 -6.95 -35.22
N THR A 416 5.41 -7.07 -36.55
CA THR A 416 6.33 -7.77 -37.44
C THR A 416 6.92 -6.77 -38.43
N ASN A 417 8.24 -6.59 -38.38
CA ASN A 417 8.97 -5.73 -39.30
C ASN A 417 10.35 -6.32 -39.56
N THR A 418 10.59 -6.76 -40.77
CA THR A 418 11.83 -7.43 -41.16
C THR A 418 13.08 -6.55 -41.04
N ARG A 419 12.95 -5.26 -41.34
CA ARG A 419 14.06 -4.29 -41.30
C ARG A 419 14.54 -4.04 -39.86
N LEU A 420 13.61 -4.02 -38.90
CA LEU A 420 13.91 -3.83 -37.48
C LEU A 420 14.23 -5.16 -36.76
N GLY A 421 14.09 -6.29 -37.44
CA GLY A 421 14.26 -7.61 -36.83
C GLY A 421 13.09 -8.01 -35.91
N TYR A 422 11.94 -7.36 -36.03
CA TYR A 422 10.77 -7.69 -35.21
C TYR A 422 10.03 -8.88 -35.83
N ASN A 423 9.96 -9.95 -35.07
CA ASN A 423 9.19 -11.15 -35.39
C ASN A 423 8.10 -11.31 -34.31
N GLN A 424 6.92 -10.78 -34.55
CA GLN A 424 5.81 -10.79 -33.60
C GLN A 424 6.20 -10.21 -32.21
N LYS A 425 7.06 -9.19 -32.20
CA LYS A 425 7.44 -8.52 -30.95
C LYS A 425 6.24 -7.81 -30.36
N VAL A 426 6.02 -8.02 -29.04
CA VAL A 426 4.81 -7.53 -28.36
C VAL A 426 5.06 -6.14 -27.79
N PHE A 427 4.13 -5.24 -28.06
CA PHE A 427 4.09 -3.89 -27.53
C PHE A 427 2.71 -3.58 -26.97
N GLU A 428 2.66 -2.78 -25.89
CA GLU A 428 1.42 -2.23 -25.33
C GLU A 428 1.17 -0.86 -25.94
N VAL A 429 -0.01 -0.63 -26.51
CA VAL A 429 -0.43 0.67 -27.02
C VAL A 429 -0.66 1.63 -25.88
N VAL A 430 0.08 2.74 -25.86
CA VAL A 430 -0.02 3.77 -24.81
C VAL A 430 -0.70 5.04 -25.29
N GLY A 431 -0.78 5.22 -26.60
CA GLY A 431 -1.44 6.37 -27.22
C GLY A 431 -1.56 6.23 -28.73
N TYR A 432 -2.38 7.05 -29.32
CA TYR A 432 -2.37 7.29 -30.76
C TYR A 432 -2.81 8.72 -31.09
N ALA A 433 -2.31 9.24 -32.19
CA ALA A 433 -2.68 10.55 -32.70
C ALA A 433 -2.97 10.46 -34.20
N MET A 434 -4.02 11.15 -34.66
CA MET A 434 -4.30 11.28 -36.09
C MET A 434 -3.60 12.49 -36.64
N ASP A 435 -2.82 12.30 -37.71
CA ASP A 435 -2.18 13.37 -38.47
C ASP A 435 -2.89 13.54 -39.81
N PHE A 436 -3.38 14.75 -40.06
CA PHE A 436 -4.08 15.17 -41.27
C PHE A 436 -3.19 16.00 -42.20
N SER A 437 -1.95 16.28 -41.81
CA SER A 437 -1.03 17.19 -42.51
C SER A 437 -0.29 16.53 -43.67
N SER A 438 -0.28 15.23 -43.78
CA SER A 438 0.51 14.45 -44.73
C SER A 438 -0.13 14.38 -46.14
N GLY A 439 -0.23 15.53 -46.84
CA GLY A 439 -0.56 15.54 -48.29
C GLY A 439 -1.89 14.94 -48.69
N GLY A 440 -2.90 14.94 -47.79
CA GLY A 440 -4.22 14.38 -48.04
C GLY A 440 -4.39 12.93 -47.55
N GLN A 441 -3.35 12.31 -47.03
CA GLN A 441 -3.44 11.05 -46.31
C GLN A 441 -3.71 11.26 -44.82
N ILE A 442 -4.58 10.45 -44.24
CA ILE A 442 -4.77 10.38 -42.78
C ILE A 442 -3.82 9.33 -42.27
N VAL A 443 -2.88 9.76 -41.41
CA VAL A 443 -1.92 8.88 -40.73
C VAL A 443 -2.34 8.71 -39.27
N VAL A 444 -2.36 7.48 -38.77
CA VAL A 444 -2.57 7.18 -37.34
C VAL A 444 -1.23 6.81 -36.74
N ASN A 445 -0.64 7.73 -36.00
CA ASN A 445 0.59 7.47 -35.26
C ASN A 445 0.24 6.70 -33.99
N VAL A 446 0.70 5.46 -33.88
CA VAL A 446 0.47 4.58 -32.74
C VAL A 446 1.73 4.57 -31.88
N ASP A 447 1.59 5.06 -30.65
CA ASP A 447 2.65 5.02 -29.65
C ASP A 447 2.53 3.76 -28.81
N ALA A 448 3.60 2.99 -28.75
CA ALA A 448 3.60 1.72 -28.03
C ALA A 448 4.92 1.45 -27.30
N ILE A 449 4.85 0.72 -26.21
CA ILE A 449 6.00 0.36 -25.37
C ILE A 449 6.10 -1.16 -25.32
N GLU A 450 7.34 -1.64 -25.34
CA GLU A 450 7.65 -3.05 -25.19
C GLU A 450 6.99 -3.63 -23.94
N THR A 451 6.41 -4.83 -24.07
CA THR A 451 5.82 -5.55 -22.96
C THR A 451 6.03 -7.06 -23.13
N ALA A 452 5.95 -7.80 -22.05
CA ALA A 452 6.10 -9.25 -22.04
C ALA A 452 5.19 -9.88 -20.98
N ALA A 453 4.78 -11.13 -21.19
CA ALA A 453 3.98 -11.88 -20.22
C ALA A 453 4.73 -12.05 -18.89
N SER A 454 6.03 -12.27 -18.94
CA SER A 454 6.89 -12.48 -17.75
C SER A 454 6.90 -11.33 -16.75
N ILE A 455 6.53 -10.11 -17.15
CA ILE A 455 6.38 -8.97 -16.23
C ILE A 455 5.30 -9.26 -15.19
N TRP A 456 4.23 -9.94 -15.61
CA TRP A 456 3.04 -10.18 -14.82
C TRP A 456 3.05 -11.51 -14.06
N ASP A 457 4.12 -12.29 -14.24
CA ASP A 457 4.28 -13.57 -13.57
C ASP A 457 4.63 -13.34 -12.09
N TRP A 458 3.89 -14.05 -11.24
CA TRP A 458 4.13 -14.11 -9.81
C TRP A 458 4.09 -15.55 -9.36
N GLN A 459 5.16 -15.98 -8.71
CA GLN A 459 5.26 -17.30 -8.10
C GLN A 459 5.32 -17.16 -6.58
N ALA A 460 4.87 -18.17 -5.86
CA ALA A 460 4.98 -18.21 -4.40
C ALA A 460 6.44 -18.06 -3.90
N SER A 461 7.41 -18.48 -4.72
CA SER A 461 8.84 -18.31 -4.43
C SER A 461 9.37 -16.87 -4.58
N ASP A 462 8.55 -15.94 -5.11
CA ASP A 462 8.92 -14.52 -5.21
C ASP A 462 8.60 -13.76 -3.91
N GLU A 463 7.92 -14.42 -2.97
CA GLU A 463 7.58 -13.82 -1.68
C GLU A 463 8.81 -13.77 -0.78
N GLU A 464 9.21 -12.57 -0.40
CA GLU A 464 10.22 -12.32 0.62
C GLU A 464 9.56 -12.23 2.00
N VAL A 465 10.32 -12.59 3.04
CA VAL A 465 9.81 -12.60 4.40
C VAL A 465 9.55 -11.18 4.88
N PHE A 466 8.33 -10.93 5.34
CA PHE A 466 7.96 -9.69 5.99
C PHE A 466 8.21 -9.82 7.51
N LEU A 467 9.04 -8.95 8.05
CA LEU A 467 9.41 -8.96 9.47
C LEU A 467 8.48 -8.11 10.35
N GLY A 468 7.44 -7.52 9.76
CA GLY A 468 6.54 -6.59 10.45
C GLY A 468 7.15 -5.21 10.67
N ALA A 469 6.41 -4.32 11.32
CA ALA A 469 6.90 -3.01 11.74
C ALA A 469 7.89 -3.12 12.92
N GLY A 470 8.26 -4.34 13.30
CA GLY A 470 9.13 -4.68 14.40
C GLY A 470 8.58 -4.18 15.74
N GLU A 471 7.95 -5.01 16.52
CA GLU A 471 8.05 -4.78 17.95
C GLU A 471 9.56 -4.78 18.23
N VAL A 472 10.11 -3.62 18.58
CA VAL A 472 11.39 -3.58 19.25
C VAL A 472 11.11 -4.31 20.56
N GLU A 473 11.40 -5.60 20.62
CA GLU A 473 11.49 -6.25 21.92
C GLU A 473 12.50 -5.42 22.69
N LEU A 474 11.97 -4.64 23.61
CA LEU A 474 12.81 -3.90 24.54
C LEU A 474 13.63 -4.97 25.24
N TYR A 475 14.93 -4.99 24.98
CA TYR A 475 15.86 -5.90 25.63
C TYR A 475 15.57 -5.88 27.13
N ASP A 476 15.04 -6.99 27.65
CA ASP A 476 14.85 -7.15 29.08
C ASP A 476 16.16 -7.62 29.70
N GLY A 477 16.99 -6.66 30.11
CA GLY A 477 18.24 -6.94 30.79
C GLY A 477 18.10 -7.69 32.12
N SER A 478 16.88 -8.00 32.57
CA SER A 478 16.63 -8.84 33.75
C SER A 478 16.63 -10.35 33.40
N VAL A 479 16.57 -10.72 32.13
CA VAL A 479 16.57 -12.10 31.65
C VAL A 479 17.88 -12.39 30.93
N ALA A 480 18.79 -13.09 31.59
CA ALA A 480 20.03 -13.54 30.95
C ALA A 480 19.72 -14.67 29.97
N ILE A 481 20.19 -14.55 28.73
CA ILE A 481 20.09 -15.64 27.74
C ILE A 481 21.14 -16.71 28.11
N ALA A 482 20.68 -17.95 28.23
CA ALA A 482 21.57 -19.05 28.59
C ALA A 482 22.47 -19.47 27.41
N PRO A 483 23.74 -19.85 27.67
CA PRO A 483 24.59 -20.47 26.66
C PRO A 483 24.00 -21.82 26.24
N THR A 484 24.30 -22.25 25.03
CA THR A 484 23.82 -23.51 24.45
C THR A 484 24.94 -24.54 24.26
N ASN A 485 24.59 -25.78 23.95
CA ASN A 485 25.55 -26.87 23.67
C ASN A 485 26.61 -27.06 24.78
N ILE A 486 26.19 -26.96 26.04
CA ILE A 486 27.09 -27.16 27.17
C ILE A 486 27.54 -28.60 27.21
N SER A 487 28.86 -28.84 27.20
CA SER A 487 29.47 -30.14 27.28
C SER A 487 30.59 -30.14 28.30
N VAL A 488 30.70 -31.19 29.08
CA VAL A 488 31.76 -31.39 30.08
C VAL A 488 32.48 -32.70 29.75
N THR A 489 33.78 -32.64 29.48
CA THR A 489 34.61 -33.79 29.24
C THR A 489 35.67 -33.88 30.32
N SER A 490 35.91 -35.11 30.85
CA SER A 490 37.00 -35.32 31.79
C SER A 490 38.27 -35.68 31.05
N ASP A 491 39.38 -35.13 31.52
CA ASP A 491 40.73 -35.42 31.02
C ASP A 491 41.70 -35.51 32.21
N SER A 492 42.95 -35.86 31.94
CA SER A 492 44.01 -35.89 32.95
C SER A 492 45.25 -35.22 32.37
N PHE A 493 45.97 -34.50 33.19
CA PHE A 493 47.26 -33.93 32.81
C PHE A 493 48.34 -34.34 33.83
N LEU A 494 49.58 -34.42 33.34
CA LEU A 494 50.74 -34.73 34.16
C LEU A 494 51.33 -33.41 34.68
N SER A 495 51.36 -33.25 36.02
CA SER A 495 52.03 -32.12 36.64
C SER A 495 53.55 -32.23 36.60
N ASP A 496 54.27 -31.12 36.79
CA ASP A 496 55.72 -31.04 36.78
C ASP A 496 56.39 -31.92 37.85
N ASP A 497 55.65 -32.28 38.89
CA ASP A 497 56.06 -33.21 39.97
C ASP A 497 55.90 -34.71 39.61
N GLY A 498 55.37 -35.02 38.43
CA GLY A 498 55.14 -36.34 37.95
C GLY A 498 53.83 -36.97 38.39
N THR A 499 52.91 -36.22 39.04
CA THR A 499 51.59 -36.71 39.43
C THR A 499 50.55 -36.48 38.33
N PHE A 500 49.59 -37.43 38.14
CA PHE A 500 48.46 -37.26 37.28
C PHE A 500 47.33 -36.59 38.03
N ASN A 501 46.94 -35.42 37.54
CA ASN A 501 45.77 -34.70 38.05
C ASN A 501 44.62 -34.80 37.07
N SER A 502 43.38 -34.91 37.60
CA SER A 502 42.20 -34.86 36.76
C SER A 502 41.77 -33.45 36.47
N GLN A 503 41.31 -33.22 35.26
CA GLN A 503 40.73 -31.95 34.87
C GLN A 503 39.39 -32.16 34.14
N PHE A 504 38.54 -31.13 34.18
CA PHE A 504 37.34 -31.06 33.39
C PHE A 504 37.47 -29.95 32.37
N ASN A 505 37.14 -30.26 31.13
CA ASN A 505 37.03 -29.28 30.07
C ASN A 505 35.54 -28.97 29.84
N VAL A 506 35.15 -27.75 30.12
CA VAL A 506 33.75 -27.28 29.97
C VAL A 506 33.69 -26.42 28.72
N THR A 507 32.85 -26.81 27.78
CA THR A 507 32.63 -26.10 26.53
C THR A 507 31.20 -25.72 26.38
N TRP A 508 30.93 -24.60 25.74
CA TRP A 508 29.57 -24.12 25.39
C TRP A 508 29.63 -23.28 24.12
N THR A 509 28.48 -23.07 23.54
CA THR A 509 28.27 -22.02 22.52
C THR A 509 27.79 -20.77 23.25
N ASP A 510 28.41 -19.64 23.00
CA ASP A 510 28.09 -18.36 23.62
C ASP A 510 26.61 -18.01 23.43
N ALA A 511 26.04 -17.35 24.41
CA ALA A 511 24.69 -16.79 24.30
C ALA A 511 24.66 -15.76 23.16
N ASP A 512 23.60 -15.77 22.36
CA ASP A 512 23.35 -14.76 21.35
C ASP A 512 22.80 -13.48 22.01
N ASP A 513 23.64 -12.87 22.85
CA ASP A 513 23.33 -11.66 23.61
C ASP A 513 24.57 -10.75 23.67
N ALA A 514 24.48 -9.62 22.99
CA ALA A 514 25.55 -8.63 22.91
C ALA A 514 25.94 -8.00 24.26
N PHE A 515 25.12 -8.17 25.31
CA PHE A 515 25.34 -7.63 26.65
C PHE A 515 25.86 -8.68 27.64
N THR A 516 26.14 -9.91 27.20
CA THR A 516 26.79 -10.92 28.04
C THR A 516 28.20 -10.47 28.37
N ASP A 517 28.47 -10.21 29.65
CA ASP A 517 29.80 -9.79 30.11
C ASP A 517 30.70 -11.00 30.45
N HIS A 518 30.14 -11.98 31.13
CA HIS A 518 30.89 -13.19 31.53
C HIS A 518 29.93 -14.34 31.85
N TYR A 519 30.49 -15.56 31.89
CA TYR A 519 29.85 -16.78 32.37
C TYR A 519 30.41 -17.12 33.73
N VAL A 520 29.59 -17.74 34.59
CA VAL A 520 30.04 -18.29 35.88
C VAL A 520 30.02 -19.79 35.78
N VAL A 521 31.19 -20.43 35.89
CA VAL A 521 31.30 -21.88 35.94
C VAL A 521 31.39 -22.31 37.41
N GLU A 522 30.49 -23.17 37.82
CA GLU A 522 30.42 -23.70 39.18
C GLU A 522 30.65 -25.19 39.16
N TRP A 523 31.47 -25.69 40.10
CA TRP A 523 31.77 -27.10 40.24
C TRP A 523 31.94 -27.46 41.71
N LYS A 524 31.76 -28.72 42.03
CA LYS A 524 31.99 -29.26 43.39
C LYS A 524 32.38 -30.72 43.33
N LEU A 525 33.06 -31.20 44.39
CA LEU A 525 33.20 -32.65 44.65
C LEU A 525 31.79 -33.21 44.99
N SER A 526 31.53 -34.44 44.59
CA SER A 526 30.27 -35.10 44.86
C SER A 526 29.93 -35.20 46.37
N SER A 527 30.95 -35.22 47.22
CA SER A 527 30.87 -35.23 48.68
C SER A 527 30.77 -33.87 49.35
N ALA A 528 31.00 -32.79 48.62
CA ALA A 528 31.02 -31.41 49.16
C ALA A 528 29.62 -30.78 49.11
N SER A 529 29.32 -29.93 50.12
CA SER A 529 28.12 -29.08 50.13
C SER A 529 28.27 -27.81 49.29
N ASP A 530 29.47 -27.29 49.23
CA ASP A 530 29.76 -25.99 48.67
C ASP A 530 30.31 -26.10 47.23
N TYR A 531 29.96 -25.14 46.37
CA TYR A 531 30.47 -25.02 45.03
C TYR A 531 31.68 -24.09 44.99
N TYR A 532 32.65 -24.45 44.20
CA TYR A 532 33.64 -23.48 43.68
C TYR A 532 33.04 -22.77 42.50
N SER A 533 33.28 -21.46 42.37
CA SER A 533 32.80 -20.69 41.25
C SER A 533 33.90 -19.84 40.65
N GLN A 534 33.92 -19.73 39.33
CA GLN A 534 34.87 -18.86 38.62
C GLN A 534 34.19 -18.20 37.42
N GLN A 535 34.48 -16.90 37.25
CA GLN A 535 34.02 -16.14 36.10
C GLN A 535 34.97 -16.32 34.91
N THR A 536 34.40 -16.48 33.73
CA THR A 536 35.16 -16.57 32.47
C THR A 536 34.39 -15.90 31.33
N LYS A 537 35.12 -15.37 30.35
CA LYS A 537 34.54 -14.79 29.14
C LYS A 537 34.59 -15.74 27.94
N ASN A 538 35.35 -16.79 28.01
CA ASN A 538 35.62 -17.64 26.86
C ASN A 538 35.33 -19.12 27.14
N SER A 539 34.85 -19.80 26.12
CA SER A 539 34.81 -21.25 26.01
C SER A 539 36.03 -21.69 25.19
N PRO A 540 36.78 -22.81 25.51
CA PRO A 540 36.53 -23.69 26.65
C PRO A 540 37.11 -23.15 27.98
N PHE A 541 36.52 -23.61 29.09
CA PHE A 541 37.04 -23.38 30.44
C PHE A 541 37.54 -24.67 31.06
N ILE A 542 38.76 -24.67 31.59
CA ILE A 542 39.40 -25.85 32.19
C ILE A 542 39.35 -25.73 33.72
N VAL A 543 38.74 -26.71 34.35
CA VAL A 543 38.76 -26.89 35.80
C VAL A 543 39.79 -27.96 36.15
N VAL A 544 40.79 -27.57 36.93
CA VAL A 544 41.82 -28.48 37.45
C VAL A 544 41.46 -28.80 38.90
N ASN A 545 41.42 -30.10 39.26
CA ASN A 545 41.06 -30.56 40.59
C ASN A 545 42.32 -30.87 41.37
#